data_d0f54fd0f348a26e1a51282df60ffdd0
#
_entry.id   d0f54fd0f348a26e1a51282df60ffdd0
#
_cell.length_a   1.000
_cell.length_b   1.000
_cell.length_c   1.000
_cell.angle_alpha   90.00
_cell.angle_beta   90.00
_cell.angle_gamma   90.00
#
_symmetry.space_group_name_H-M   'P 1'
#
loop_
_entity.id
_entity.type
_entity.pdbx_description
1 polymer ?
#
loop_
_entity_poly.entity_id
_entity_poly.type
_entity_poly.pdbx_seq_one_letter_code
_entity_poly.pdbx_strand_id
1 'polypeptide(L)'
;RRKWELELAQHYTKEFTPLREFGKLMFGEWNEEEWCSFDNYMIECLQIYLAHGLLKSEFVNLKIRRLSAESCHEFIEWCGLVKGMPFNDKLEVNRRIYKQELYIDFIEDNPDFAPKAKMTVSRTRFYKWLVAYNQFKYDCDPEEGKDTGRWIRFRNKHELEENLEIEF
;
A
#
# COMPACT_ATOMS: atom_id res chain seq x y z
N ARG A 1 11.48 -12.36 -14.79
CA ARG A 1 12.08 -12.61 -13.48
C ARG A 1 10.97 -12.61 -12.44
N ARG A 2 10.68 -13.76 -11.84
CA ARG A 2 9.66 -13.85 -10.79
C ARG A 2 10.23 -13.21 -9.52
N LYS A 3 9.58 -12.16 -9.01
CA LYS A 3 9.94 -11.47 -7.78
C LYS A 3 8.89 -11.84 -6.73
N TRP A 4 9.36 -12.35 -5.59
CA TRP A 4 8.55 -12.56 -4.41
C TRP A 4 8.98 -11.55 -3.37
N GLU A 5 8.05 -10.77 -2.85
CA GLU A 5 8.29 -9.78 -1.81
C GLU A 5 7.60 -10.24 -0.54
N LEU A 6 8.35 -10.28 0.55
CA LEU A 6 7.88 -10.60 1.89
C LEU A 6 8.15 -9.40 2.80
N GLU A 7 7.19 -9.06 3.63
CA GLU A 7 7.38 -8.05 4.67
C GLU A 7 7.37 -8.72 6.03
N LEU A 8 8.42 -8.46 6.83
CA LEU A 8 8.51 -8.88 8.22
C LEU A 8 7.96 -7.78 9.13
N ALA A 9 7.25 -8.15 10.20
CA ALA A 9 6.82 -7.22 11.23
C ALA A 9 8.05 -6.58 11.88
N GLN A 10 7.98 -5.27 12.14
CA GLN A 10 9.06 -4.54 12.79
C GLN A 10 9.01 -4.80 14.30
N HIS A 11 9.59 -5.91 14.74
CA HIS A 11 9.71 -6.28 16.13
C HIS A 11 10.95 -5.66 16.79
N TYR A 12 12.08 -5.68 16.06
CA TYR A 12 13.33 -5.13 16.57
C TYR A 12 13.50 -3.65 16.25
N THR A 13 14.07 -2.92 17.21
CA THR A 13 14.41 -1.51 17.12
C THR A 13 15.91 -1.31 17.40
N LYS A 14 16.40 -0.06 17.34
CA LYS A 14 17.78 0.25 17.73
C LYS A 14 18.07 -0.04 19.21
N GLU A 15 17.02 0.04 20.04
CA GLU A 15 17.12 -0.15 21.49
C GLU A 15 16.81 -1.60 21.91
N PHE A 16 15.98 -2.30 21.14
CA PHE A 16 15.60 -3.69 21.36
C PHE A 16 16.07 -4.53 20.19
N THR A 17 17.18 -5.22 20.36
CA THR A 17 17.86 -6.03 19.32
C THR A 17 17.73 -7.52 19.62
N PRO A 18 17.89 -8.43 18.63
CA PRO A 18 17.94 -9.86 18.86
C PRO A 18 18.97 -10.27 19.91
N LEU A 19 20.14 -9.64 19.90
CA LEU A 19 21.17 -9.91 20.91
C LEU A 19 20.70 -9.59 22.32
N ARG A 20 19.92 -8.51 22.49
CA ARG A 20 19.37 -8.13 23.82
C ARG A 20 18.28 -9.11 24.28
N GLU A 21 17.46 -9.60 23.34
CA GLU A 21 16.38 -10.54 23.64
C GLU A 21 16.90 -11.94 23.97
N PHE A 22 17.83 -12.46 23.16
CA PHE A 22 18.32 -13.83 23.28
C PHE A 22 19.65 -13.96 24.04
N GLY A 23 20.31 -12.85 24.36
CA GLY A 23 21.57 -12.82 25.09
C GLY A 23 22.78 -13.38 24.34
N LYS A 24 22.63 -13.72 23.04
CA LYS A 24 23.67 -14.30 22.17
C LYS A 24 23.43 -13.97 20.70
N LEU A 25 24.48 -14.14 19.91
CA LEU A 25 24.38 -13.98 18.46
C LEU A 25 23.69 -15.19 17.82
N MET A 26 22.61 -14.92 17.09
CA MET A 26 21.91 -15.94 16.35
C MET A 26 22.84 -16.55 15.28
N PHE A 27 22.77 -17.87 15.08
CA PHE A 27 23.58 -18.68 14.21
C PHE A 27 25.08 -18.79 14.59
N GLY A 28 25.69 -17.71 15.10
CA GLY A 28 27.11 -17.68 15.41
C GLY A 28 27.47 -18.36 16.74
N GLU A 29 26.57 -18.34 17.73
CA GLU A 29 26.77 -18.85 19.09
C GLU A 29 25.77 -19.95 19.48
N TRP A 30 25.16 -20.59 18.46
CA TRP A 30 24.22 -21.67 18.67
C TRP A 30 24.93 -22.99 19.02
N ASN A 31 24.35 -23.73 19.96
CA ASN A 31 24.76 -25.10 20.28
C ASN A 31 24.08 -26.12 19.34
N GLU A 32 24.43 -27.41 19.48
CA GLU A 32 23.88 -28.49 18.63
C GLU A 32 22.35 -28.63 18.76
N GLU A 33 21.78 -28.43 19.94
CA GLU A 33 20.34 -28.55 20.15
C GLU A 33 19.57 -27.43 19.41
N GLU A 34 20.13 -26.25 19.39
CA GLU A 34 19.56 -25.11 18.66
C GLU A 34 19.64 -25.29 17.16
N TRP A 35 20.74 -25.82 16.66
CA TRP A 35 20.88 -26.18 15.26
C TRP A 35 19.88 -27.29 14.86
N CYS A 36 19.75 -28.35 15.68
CA CYS A 36 18.74 -29.39 15.45
C CYS A 36 17.31 -28.83 15.44
N SER A 37 16.99 -27.91 16.35
CA SER A 37 15.68 -27.25 16.40
C SER A 37 15.42 -26.43 15.15
N PHE A 38 16.42 -25.68 14.67
CA PHE A 38 16.33 -24.92 13.43
C PHE A 38 16.14 -25.83 12.21
N ASP A 39 16.90 -26.91 12.11
CA ASP A 39 16.79 -27.86 11.00
C ASP A 39 15.41 -28.52 10.97
N ASN A 40 14.87 -28.92 12.12
CA ASN A 40 13.51 -29.45 12.23
C ASN A 40 12.46 -28.43 11.77
N TYR A 41 12.58 -27.17 12.18
CA TYR A 41 11.70 -26.10 11.73
C TYR A 41 11.78 -25.90 10.20
N MET A 42 12.99 -25.95 9.63
CA MET A 42 13.16 -25.84 8.18
C MET A 42 12.55 -27.02 7.41
N ILE A 43 12.63 -28.23 7.98
CA ILE A 43 12.00 -29.43 7.42
C ILE A 43 10.46 -29.29 7.45
N GLU A 44 9.88 -28.81 8.55
CA GLU A 44 8.44 -28.54 8.64
C GLU A 44 8.00 -27.48 7.60
N CYS A 45 8.76 -26.40 7.43
CA CYS A 45 8.50 -25.41 6.38
C CYS A 45 8.52 -26.03 4.97
N LEU A 46 9.48 -26.92 4.69
CA LEU A 46 9.54 -27.64 3.42
C LEU A 46 8.34 -28.57 3.22
N GLN A 47 7.90 -29.27 4.26
CA GLN A 47 6.71 -30.13 4.19
C GLN A 47 5.46 -29.32 3.88
N ILE A 48 5.28 -28.16 4.52
CA ILE A 48 4.16 -27.23 4.25
C ILE A 48 4.24 -26.76 2.80
N TYR A 49 5.41 -26.37 2.33
CA TYR A 49 5.62 -25.93 0.95
C TYR A 49 5.29 -27.03 -0.07
N LEU A 50 5.72 -28.26 0.17
CA LEU A 50 5.43 -29.40 -0.70
C LEU A 50 3.95 -29.76 -0.74
N ALA A 51 3.24 -29.59 0.39
CA ALA A 51 1.81 -29.89 0.49
C ALA A 51 0.93 -28.80 -0.12
N HIS A 52 1.26 -27.52 0.08
CA HIS A 52 0.38 -26.40 -0.22
C HIS A 52 0.95 -25.42 -1.26
N GLY A 53 2.22 -25.60 -1.68
CA GLY A 53 2.92 -24.66 -2.54
C GLY A 53 3.24 -23.34 -1.79
N LEU A 54 3.44 -22.28 -2.54
CA LEU A 54 3.78 -20.99 -2.00
C LEU A 54 2.52 -20.31 -1.43
N LEU A 55 2.44 -20.18 -0.12
CA LEU A 55 1.35 -19.50 0.55
C LEU A 55 1.40 -17.99 0.25
N LYS A 56 0.28 -17.43 -0.18
CA LYS A 56 0.15 -15.99 -0.39
C LYS A 56 -0.15 -15.34 0.95
N SER A 57 0.69 -14.40 1.37
CA SER A 57 0.39 -13.54 2.52
C SER A 57 -0.36 -12.29 2.07
N GLU A 58 -1.25 -11.78 2.90
CA GLU A 58 -1.85 -10.47 2.67
C GLU A 58 -0.85 -9.37 3.04
N PHE A 59 -0.50 -8.54 2.06
CA PHE A 59 0.52 -7.50 2.20
C PHE A 59 -0.11 -6.14 2.53
N VAL A 60 -0.63 -5.97 3.72
CA VAL A 60 -1.27 -4.69 4.11
C VAL A 60 -0.26 -3.53 4.05
N ASN A 61 0.93 -3.75 4.58
CA ASN A 61 1.95 -2.69 4.62
C ASN A 61 2.67 -2.49 3.29
N LEU A 62 2.78 -3.52 2.44
CA LEU A 62 3.40 -3.38 1.13
C LEU A 62 2.58 -2.50 0.18
N LYS A 63 1.26 -2.60 0.23
CA LYS A 63 0.36 -1.75 -0.56
C LYS A 63 0.53 -0.27 -0.20
N ILE A 64 0.53 0.05 1.10
CA ILE A 64 0.70 1.45 1.55
C ILE A 64 2.09 2.00 1.25
N ARG A 65 3.14 1.17 1.34
CA ARG A 65 4.50 1.55 0.95
C ARG A 65 4.62 1.84 -0.55
N ARG A 66 3.95 1.05 -1.40
CA ARG A 66 3.89 1.33 -2.86
C ARG A 66 3.21 2.66 -3.11
N LEU A 67 2.06 2.91 -2.51
CA LEU A 67 1.38 4.20 -2.62
C LEU A 67 2.27 5.35 -2.13
N SER A 68 2.97 5.17 -1.00
CA SER A 68 3.91 6.15 -0.45
C SER A 68 5.12 6.41 -1.36
N ALA A 69 5.61 5.39 -2.06
CA ALA A 69 6.70 5.54 -3.02
C ALA A 69 6.29 6.24 -4.32
N GLU A 70 5.02 6.09 -4.72
CA GLU A 70 4.46 6.72 -5.91
C GLU A 70 3.97 8.15 -5.65
N SER A 71 3.52 8.46 -4.43
CA SER A 71 2.96 9.74 -4.01
C SER A 71 3.86 10.48 -3.01
N CYS A 72 3.28 10.97 -1.94
CA CYS A 72 3.97 11.54 -0.78
C CYS A 72 3.13 11.31 0.49
N HIS A 73 3.72 11.57 1.65
CA HIS A 73 3.06 11.35 2.94
C HIS A 73 1.82 12.24 3.10
N GLU A 74 1.93 13.49 2.72
CA GLU A 74 0.85 14.48 2.81
C GLU A 74 -0.36 14.10 1.94
N PHE A 75 -0.12 13.46 0.79
CA PHE A 75 -1.21 12.93 -0.03
C PHE A 75 -1.92 11.75 0.66
N ILE A 76 -1.17 10.88 1.33
CA ILE A 76 -1.73 9.74 2.09
C ILE A 76 -2.57 10.24 3.27
N GLU A 77 -2.10 11.28 3.98
CA GLU A 77 -2.85 11.95 5.04
C GLU A 77 -4.11 12.62 4.50
N TRP A 78 -4.00 13.37 3.40
CA TRP A 78 -5.13 14.02 2.73
C TRP A 78 -6.19 13.03 2.25
N CYS A 79 -5.81 11.82 1.84
CA CYS A 79 -6.74 10.74 1.53
C CYS A 79 -7.42 10.11 2.76
N GLY A 80 -7.00 10.43 3.98
CA GLY A 80 -7.49 9.83 5.21
C GLY A 80 -7.07 8.37 5.41
N LEU A 81 -5.89 7.98 4.89
CA LEU A 81 -5.36 6.63 5.04
C LEU A 81 -4.49 6.44 6.29
N VAL A 82 -4.20 7.51 7.01
CA VAL A 82 -3.46 7.47 8.27
C VAL A 82 -4.42 7.26 9.43
N LYS A 83 -4.04 6.36 10.37
CA LYS A 83 -4.85 6.05 11.55
C LYS A 83 -5.16 7.32 12.37
N GLY A 84 -6.44 7.60 12.57
CA GLY A 84 -6.90 8.78 13.33
C GLY A 84 -7.21 10.01 12.46
N MET A 85 -6.92 9.98 11.17
CA MET A 85 -7.34 11.03 10.24
C MET A 85 -8.75 10.77 9.70
N PRO A 86 -9.58 11.81 9.49
CA PRO A 86 -10.87 11.65 8.85
C PRO A 86 -10.69 11.25 7.38
N PHE A 87 -11.62 10.43 6.90
CA PHE A 87 -11.69 10.11 5.48
C PHE A 87 -12.04 11.35 4.66
N ASN A 88 -11.43 11.54 3.51
CA ASN A 88 -11.77 12.60 2.59
C ASN A 88 -13.02 12.22 1.77
N ASP A 89 -14.17 12.80 2.12
CA ASP A 89 -15.48 12.52 1.51
C ASP A 89 -15.51 12.81 0.00
N LYS A 90 -14.58 13.62 -0.51
CA LYS A 90 -14.46 13.89 -1.96
C LYS A 90 -13.95 12.67 -2.74
N LEU A 91 -13.36 11.68 -2.06
CA LEU A 91 -12.85 10.44 -2.66
C LEU A 91 -13.85 9.27 -2.57
N GLU A 92 -15.15 9.57 -2.46
CA GLU A 92 -16.20 8.57 -2.46
C GLU A 92 -16.28 7.80 -3.79
N VAL A 93 -16.64 6.52 -3.67
CA VAL A 93 -16.85 5.61 -4.80
C VAL A 93 -18.06 6.06 -5.63
N ASN A 94 -18.01 5.80 -6.93
CA ASN A 94 -19.08 6.07 -7.90
C ASN A 94 -19.44 7.55 -8.13
N ARG A 95 -18.78 8.46 -7.44
CA ARG A 95 -18.93 9.88 -7.68
C ARG A 95 -17.98 10.34 -8.78
N ARG A 96 -18.54 11.05 -9.78
CA ARG A 96 -17.75 11.71 -10.82
C ARG A 96 -17.26 13.06 -10.32
N ILE A 97 -15.93 13.27 -10.33
CA ILE A 97 -15.28 14.48 -9.83
C ILE A 97 -14.24 14.96 -10.84
N TYR A 98 -14.13 16.27 -11.05
CA TYR A 98 -13.06 16.82 -11.87
C TYR A 98 -11.73 16.76 -11.14
N LYS A 99 -10.71 16.18 -11.80
CA LYS A 99 -9.36 16.03 -11.23
C LYS A 99 -8.72 17.36 -10.85
N GLN A 100 -9.12 18.45 -11.51
CA GLN A 100 -8.65 19.78 -11.20
C GLN A 100 -9.19 20.27 -9.86
N GLU A 101 -10.43 19.97 -9.52
CA GLU A 101 -11.03 20.31 -8.23
C GLU A 101 -10.27 19.61 -7.10
N LEU A 102 -10.02 18.31 -7.24
CA LEU A 102 -9.23 17.55 -6.28
C LEU A 102 -7.78 18.06 -6.15
N TYR A 103 -7.19 18.53 -7.25
CA TYR A 103 -5.85 19.12 -7.22
C TYR A 103 -5.83 20.44 -6.46
N ILE A 104 -6.82 21.32 -6.69
CA ILE A 104 -6.93 22.60 -5.98
C ILE A 104 -7.13 22.36 -4.49
N ASP A 105 -8.04 21.48 -4.12
CA ASP A 105 -8.30 21.09 -2.76
C ASP A 105 -7.05 20.56 -2.03
N PHE A 106 -6.31 19.66 -2.68
CA PHE A 106 -5.04 19.17 -2.14
C PHE A 106 -4.02 20.30 -1.91
N ILE A 107 -3.91 21.25 -2.86
CA ILE A 107 -2.97 22.38 -2.75
C ILE A 107 -3.41 23.39 -1.68
N GLU A 108 -4.72 23.58 -1.48
CA GLU A 108 -5.25 24.44 -0.41
C GLU A 108 -4.89 23.89 0.97
N ASP A 109 -5.02 22.57 1.16
CA ASP A 109 -4.64 21.89 2.39
C ASP A 109 -3.11 21.75 2.55
N ASN A 110 -2.36 21.73 1.45
CA ASN A 110 -0.91 21.52 1.41
C ASN A 110 -0.19 22.59 0.56
N PRO A 111 -0.08 23.85 1.02
CA PRO A 111 0.48 24.96 0.23
C PRO A 111 1.91 24.75 -0.25
N ASP A 112 2.70 23.92 0.43
CA ASP A 112 4.10 23.61 0.05
C ASP A 112 4.19 22.88 -1.31
N PHE A 113 3.09 22.30 -1.79
CA PHE A 113 2.99 21.61 -3.08
C PHE A 113 2.44 22.51 -4.19
N ALA A 114 2.09 23.75 -3.89
CA ALA A 114 1.57 24.73 -4.86
C ALA A 114 2.56 25.02 -5.99
N PRO A 115 2.11 25.50 -7.14
CA PRO A 115 2.99 25.94 -8.23
C PRO A 115 3.98 26.98 -7.72
N LYS A 116 5.28 26.77 -8.01
CA LYS A 116 6.42 27.58 -7.56
C LYS A 116 6.82 27.42 -6.07
N ALA A 117 6.15 26.58 -5.31
CA ALA A 117 6.59 26.21 -3.96
C ALA A 117 7.76 25.22 -3.99
N LYS A 118 8.38 24.98 -2.82
CA LYS A 118 9.59 24.14 -2.69
C LYS A 118 9.36 22.68 -3.13
N MET A 119 8.18 22.13 -2.87
CA MET A 119 7.82 20.73 -3.15
C MET A 119 6.78 20.63 -4.29
N THR A 120 6.77 21.59 -5.20
CA THR A 120 5.80 21.68 -6.30
C THR A 120 5.45 20.34 -6.92
N VAL A 121 4.16 20.02 -6.98
CA VAL A 121 3.63 18.86 -7.72
C VAL A 121 2.88 19.32 -8.97
N SER A 122 3.18 18.68 -10.11
CA SER A 122 2.43 18.95 -11.33
C SER A 122 1.06 18.26 -11.30
N ARG A 123 0.06 18.85 -11.97
CA ARG A 123 -1.29 18.25 -12.13
C ARG A 123 -1.21 16.81 -12.67
N THR A 124 -0.33 16.57 -13.66
CA THR A 124 -0.15 15.24 -14.24
C THR A 124 0.35 14.23 -13.21
N ARG A 125 1.27 14.62 -12.33
CA ARG A 125 1.78 13.76 -11.27
C ARG A 125 0.71 13.49 -10.22
N PHE A 126 -0.02 14.51 -9.79
CA PHE A 126 -1.12 14.36 -8.86
C PHE A 126 -2.23 13.43 -9.41
N TYR A 127 -2.55 13.53 -10.70
CA TYR A 127 -3.54 12.64 -11.33
C TYR A 127 -3.12 11.16 -11.32
N LYS A 128 -1.81 10.87 -11.43
CA LYS A 128 -1.28 9.52 -11.24
C LYS A 128 -1.44 9.03 -9.79
N TRP A 129 -1.31 9.92 -8.82
CA TRP A 129 -1.55 9.59 -7.41
C TRP A 129 -2.99 9.18 -7.14
N LEU A 130 -3.96 9.84 -7.77
CA LEU A 130 -5.38 9.46 -7.66
C LEU A 130 -5.65 8.05 -8.22
N VAL A 131 -5.00 7.69 -9.33
CA VAL A 131 -5.09 6.33 -9.88
C VAL A 131 -4.46 5.32 -8.93
N ALA A 132 -3.25 5.59 -8.44
CA ALA A 132 -2.56 4.73 -7.46
C ALA A 132 -3.38 4.56 -6.17
N TYR A 133 -4.06 5.61 -5.71
CA TYR A 133 -4.97 5.55 -4.57
C TYR A 133 -6.13 4.58 -4.83
N ASN A 134 -6.78 4.63 -6.00
CA ASN A 134 -7.88 3.70 -6.32
C ASN A 134 -7.40 2.25 -6.37
N GLN A 135 -6.25 2.01 -7.02
CA GLN A 135 -5.62 0.69 -7.06
C GLN A 135 -5.27 0.18 -5.66
N PHE A 136 -4.75 1.07 -4.80
CA PHE A 136 -4.43 0.73 -3.41
C PHE A 136 -5.67 0.34 -2.61
N LYS A 137 -6.72 1.20 -2.65
CA LYS A 137 -7.88 1.08 -1.76
C LYS A 137 -8.90 0.06 -2.24
N TYR A 138 -9.10 -0.04 -3.56
CA TYR A 138 -10.19 -0.80 -4.15
C TYR A 138 -9.72 -1.92 -5.10
N ASP A 139 -8.41 -2.09 -5.27
CA ASP A 139 -7.77 -3.17 -6.06
C ASP A 139 -8.20 -3.19 -7.54
N CYS A 140 -8.58 -2.03 -8.08
CA CYS A 140 -8.98 -1.84 -9.47
C CYS A 140 -8.62 -0.44 -9.97
N ASP A 141 -8.64 -0.25 -11.29
CA ASP A 141 -8.44 1.05 -11.90
C ASP A 141 -9.70 1.92 -11.77
N PRO A 142 -9.55 3.26 -11.56
CA PRO A 142 -10.67 4.18 -11.61
C PRO A 142 -11.17 4.34 -13.06
N GLU A 143 -12.41 4.77 -13.20
CA GLU A 143 -12.91 5.23 -14.49
C GLU A 143 -12.45 6.67 -14.73
N GLU A 144 -11.91 6.93 -15.90
CA GLU A 144 -11.42 8.25 -16.27
C GLU A 144 -12.03 8.71 -17.60
N GLY A 145 -12.22 10.02 -17.73
CA GLY A 145 -12.71 10.59 -18.98
C GLY A 145 -12.39 12.07 -19.10
N LYS A 146 -12.80 12.63 -20.22
CA LYS A 146 -12.63 14.04 -20.57
C LYS A 146 -13.89 14.55 -21.28
N ASP A 147 -14.43 15.66 -20.77
CA ASP A 147 -15.46 16.46 -21.42
C ASP A 147 -15.05 17.94 -21.40
N THR A 148 -15.67 18.78 -20.56
CA THR A 148 -15.21 20.15 -20.29
C THR A 148 -13.90 20.19 -19.51
N GLY A 149 -13.56 19.10 -18.77
CA GLY A 149 -12.34 18.88 -18.02
C GLY A 149 -12.02 17.39 -17.91
N ARG A 150 -10.85 17.07 -17.36
CA ARG A 150 -10.52 15.68 -17.00
C ARG A 150 -11.20 15.32 -15.69
N TRP A 151 -11.98 14.24 -15.71
CA TRP A 151 -12.66 13.73 -14.54
C TRP A 151 -12.19 12.33 -14.15
N ILE A 152 -12.47 11.93 -12.93
CA ILE A 152 -12.22 10.61 -12.36
C ILE A 152 -13.47 10.16 -11.60
N ARG A 153 -13.73 8.85 -11.63
CA ARG A 153 -14.71 8.18 -10.79
C ARG A 153 -14.03 7.00 -10.13
N PHE A 154 -13.93 7.04 -8.81
CA PHE A 154 -13.39 5.92 -8.05
C PHE A 154 -14.32 4.73 -8.14
N ARG A 155 -13.76 3.53 -8.34
CA ARG A 155 -14.49 2.28 -8.53
C ARG A 155 -14.10 1.29 -7.43
N ASN A 156 -15.04 0.43 -7.05
CA ASN A 156 -14.80 -0.70 -6.17
C ASN A 156 -14.87 -2.00 -6.99
N LYS A 157 -13.90 -2.89 -6.80
CA LYS A 157 -13.82 -4.16 -7.51
C LYS A 157 -15.07 -5.02 -7.33
N HIS A 158 -15.62 -5.10 -6.13
CA HIS A 158 -16.84 -5.88 -5.84
C HIS A 158 -18.04 -5.40 -6.65
N GLU A 159 -18.22 -4.09 -6.81
CA GLU A 159 -19.31 -3.53 -7.62
C GLU A 159 -19.14 -3.77 -9.12
N LEU A 160 -17.90 -3.92 -9.60
CA LEU A 160 -17.63 -4.27 -11.00
C LEU A 160 -17.98 -5.74 -11.27
N GLU A 161 -17.74 -6.63 -10.33
CA GLU A 161 -18.08 -8.06 -10.42
C GLU A 161 -19.60 -8.26 -10.37
N GLU A 162 -20.33 -7.60 -9.46
CA GLU A 162 -21.79 -7.66 -9.38
C GLU A 162 -22.49 -7.16 -10.65
N ASN A 163 -21.99 -6.11 -11.29
CA ASN A 163 -22.56 -5.58 -12.54
C ASN A 163 -22.33 -6.51 -13.75
N LEU A 164 -21.29 -7.33 -13.74
CA LEU A 164 -21.02 -8.33 -14.78
C LEU A 164 -21.93 -9.57 -14.65
N GLU A 165 -22.37 -9.92 -13.44
CA GLU A 165 -23.31 -11.04 -13.21
C GLU A 165 -24.76 -10.71 -13.59
N ILE A 166 -25.13 -9.44 -13.72
CA ILE A 166 -26.49 -8.99 -14.07
C ILE A 166 -26.70 -8.93 -15.60
N GLU A 167 -25.63 -8.94 -16.41
CA GLU A 167 -25.72 -8.86 -17.88
C GLU A 167 -25.78 -10.26 -18.57
N PHE A 168 -25.93 -11.34 -17.82
CA PHE A 168 -26.17 -12.70 -18.30
C PHE A 168 -27.49 -13.23 -17.69
#